data_25531d2d9817d020fd459a66b2edcca0
#
_entry.id   25531d2d9817d020fd459a66b2edcca0
#
_cell.length_a   1.000
_cell.length_b   1.000
_cell.length_c   1.000
_cell.angle_alpha   90.00
_cell.angle_beta   90.00
_cell.angle_gamma   90.00
#
_symmetry.space_group_name_H-M   'P 1'
#
loop_
_entity.id
_entity.type
_entity.pdbx_description
1 polymer ?
#
loop_
_entity_poly.entity_id
_entity_poly.type
_entity_poly.pdbx_seq_one_letter_code
_entity_poly.pdbx_strand_id
1 'polypeptide(L)'
;MTGDGVNDAPSIKSADIGIGMGITGTDVTKNVADMVLSDDNFATIVGAVAEGRRIYDNIRKAIGFLLASNMSEVLGVFFSALLGFTLLNPVHLLFINLITDCFPALALGMERPEPDIMRRPPRSAKDGIFSGGLGFDIAYQGILITVITMVSYIIGHCMEAGCFEMPRGVSPHGMTMAFLTMSMCEIFHSFNMRSQRRSVFTLRGHNKVLWAAMLG
;
A
#
# COMPACT_ATOMS: atom_id res chain seq x y z
N MET A 1 12.51 -8.89 -25.84
CA MET A 1 12.68 -9.41 -27.21
C MET A 1 11.35 -9.84 -27.76
N THR A 2 11.08 -9.65 -29.05
CA THR A 2 9.85 -10.12 -29.73
C THR A 2 10.21 -11.11 -30.84
N GLY A 3 9.34 -12.09 -31.08
CA GLY A 3 9.50 -13.05 -32.16
C GLY A 3 8.24 -13.86 -32.46
N ASP A 4 8.19 -14.46 -33.62
CA ASP A 4 7.05 -15.23 -34.14
C ASP A 4 7.41 -16.66 -34.58
N GLY A 5 8.68 -16.89 -34.91
CA GLY A 5 9.19 -18.16 -35.46
C GLY A 5 9.80 -19.09 -34.41
N VAL A 6 9.83 -20.39 -34.71
CA VAL A 6 10.45 -21.42 -33.86
C VAL A 6 11.93 -21.09 -33.59
N ASN A 7 12.61 -20.45 -34.54
CA ASN A 7 14.02 -20.06 -34.44
C ASN A 7 14.22 -18.92 -33.38
N ASP A 8 13.18 -18.17 -33.06
CA ASP A 8 13.24 -17.07 -32.10
C ASP A 8 13.08 -17.57 -30.66
N ALA A 9 12.55 -18.76 -30.47
CA ALA A 9 12.23 -19.31 -29.16
C ALA A 9 13.41 -19.31 -28.17
N PRO A 10 14.65 -19.68 -28.53
CA PRO A 10 15.79 -19.59 -27.61
C PRO A 10 16.10 -18.15 -27.18
N SER A 11 15.98 -17.21 -28.12
CA SER A 11 16.24 -15.78 -27.86
C SER A 11 15.15 -15.14 -27.01
N ILE A 12 13.89 -15.51 -27.26
CA ILE A 12 12.73 -15.07 -26.45
C ILE A 12 12.90 -15.56 -25.01
N LYS A 13 13.25 -16.83 -24.82
CA LYS A 13 13.44 -17.43 -23.50
C LYS A 13 14.63 -16.82 -22.72
N SER A 14 15.65 -16.34 -23.43
CA SER A 14 16.86 -15.75 -22.83
C SER A 14 16.72 -14.26 -22.54
N ALA A 15 15.67 -13.61 -23.01
CA ALA A 15 15.42 -12.19 -22.78
C ALA A 15 14.91 -11.94 -21.36
N ASP A 16 15.17 -10.74 -20.83
CA ASP A 16 14.57 -10.30 -19.56
C ASP A 16 13.04 -10.30 -19.61
N ILE A 17 12.47 -10.00 -20.78
CA ILE A 17 11.05 -10.16 -21.11
C ILE A 17 10.99 -10.66 -22.56
N GLY A 18 10.50 -11.88 -22.73
CA GLY A 18 10.23 -12.50 -24.02
C GLY A 18 8.77 -12.26 -24.46
N ILE A 19 8.58 -11.79 -25.69
CA ILE A 19 7.24 -11.49 -26.23
C ILE A 19 7.02 -12.33 -27.49
N GLY A 20 5.98 -13.15 -27.49
CA GLY A 20 5.50 -13.92 -28.63
C GLY A 20 4.32 -13.26 -29.33
N MET A 21 4.23 -13.43 -30.65
CA MET A 21 3.06 -13.00 -31.43
C MET A 21 1.93 -13.99 -31.24
N GLY A 22 0.71 -13.48 -31.07
CA GLY A 22 -0.48 -14.30 -30.78
C GLY A 22 -1.14 -14.84 -32.04
N ILE A 23 -1.16 -14.06 -33.11
CA ILE A 23 -1.79 -14.44 -34.40
C ILE A 23 -0.78 -15.16 -35.28
N THR A 24 0.37 -14.50 -35.57
CA THR A 24 1.40 -15.01 -36.48
C THR A 24 2.40 -15.94 -35.77
N GLY A 25 2.49 -15.89 -34.45
CA GLY A 25 3.46 -16.68 -33.69
C GLY A 25 3.14 -18.17 -33.64
N THR A 26 4.19 -18.99 -33.65
CA THR A 26 4.07 -20.44 -33.46
C THR A 26 3.77 -20.80 -32.00
N ASP A 27 3.21 -21.99 -31.77
CA ASP A 27 2.94 -22.47 -30.43
C ASP A 27 4.23 -22.58 -29.58
N VAL A 28 5.35 -22.85 -30.24
CA VAL A 28 6.66 -22.89 -29.56
C VAL A 28 7.05 -21.54 -29.01
N THR A 29 6.88 -20.46 -29.79
CA THR A 29 7.17 -19.10 -29.33
C THR A 29 6.20 -18.64 -28.23
N LYS A 30 4.91 -18.96 -28.36
CA LYS A 30 3.88 -18.64 -27.35
C LYS A 30 4.16 -19.32 -26.01
N ASN A 31 4.62 -20.58 -26.04
CA ASN A 31 4.90 -21.36 -24.83
C ASN A 31 6.15 -20.91 -24.06
N VAL A 32 7.12 -20.28 -24.74
CA VAL A 32 8.36 -19.80 -24.09
C VAL A 32 8.35 -18.32 -23.78
N ALA A 33 7.36 -17.57 -24.29
CA ALA A 33 7.23 -16.14 -24.09
C ALA A 33 6.64 -15.83 -22.70
N ASP A 34 7.12 -14.75 -22.05
CA ASP A 34 6.55 -14.21 -20.83
C ASP A 34 5.25 -13.45 -21.09
N MET A 35 5.10 -12.92 -22.32
CA MET A 35 3.92 -12.19 -22.78
C MET A 35 3.55 -12.61 -24.19
N VAL A 36 2.26 -12.76 -24.47
CA VAL A 36 1.74 -13.03 -25.82
C VAL A 36 0.85 -11.87 -26.26
N LEU A 37 1.16 -11.28 -27.41
CA LEU A 37 0.36 -10.19 -28.01
C LEU A 37 -0.80 -10.81 -28.79
N SER A 38 -2.00 -10.71 -28.28
CA SER A 38 -3.21 -11.26 -28.91
C SER A 38 -3.60 -10.56 -30.23
N ASP A 39 -3.15 -9.34 -30.44
CA ASP A 39 -3.44 -8.47 -31.58
C ASP A 39 -2.23 -8.28 -32.51
N ASP A 40 -1.09 -8.90 -32.22
CA ASP A 40 0.20 -8.75 -32.90
C ASP A 40 0.63 -7.28 -33.12
N ASN A 41 0.14 -6.38 -32.26
CA ASN A 41 0.39 -4.96 -32.37
C ASN A 41 1.47 -4.51 -31.37
N PHE A 42 2.60 -4.05 -31.86
CA PHE A 42 3.69 -3.51 -31.02
C PHE A 42 3.29 -2.33 -30.13
N ALA A 43 2.29 -1.53 -30.54
CA ALA A 43 1.79 -0.43 -29.71
C ALA A 43 1.19 -0.95 -28.38
N THR A 44 0.65 -2.17 -28.37
CA THR A 44 0.11 -2.83 -27.17
C THR A 44 1.20 -3.10 -26.15
N ILE A 45 2.46 -3.30 -26.54
CA ILE A 45 3.60 -3.43 -25.63
C ILE A 45 3.77 -2.17 -24.79
N VAL A 46 3.62 -0.99 -25.38
CA VAL A 46 3.72 0.28 -24.66
C VAL A 46 2.63 0.38 -23.61
N GLY A 47 1.40 -0.01 -23.95
CA GLY A 47 0.28 -0.10 -23.02
C GLY A 47 0.55 -1.09 -21.88
N ALA A 48 1.08 -2.26 -22.19
CA ALA A 48 1.44 -3.28 -21.20
C ALA A 48 2.53 -2.80 -20.24
N VAL A 49 3.55 -2.09 -20.73
CA VAL A 49 4.59 -1.48 -19.88
C VAL A 49 3.99 -0.42 -18.96
N ALA A 50 3.10 0.44 -19.47
CA ALA A 50 2.43 1.44 -18.65
C ALA A 50 1.58 0.80 -17.54
N GLU A 51 0.85 -0.26 -17.88
CA GLU A 51 0.02 -1.00 -16.93
C GLU A 51 0.87 -1.75 -15.89
N GLY A 52 1.94 -2.40 -16.28
CA GLY A 52 2.87 -3.05 -15.36
C GLY A 52 3.50 -2.06 -14.37
N ARG A 53 3.87 -0.86 -14.82
CA ARG A 53 4.35 0.22 -13.95
C ARG A 53 3.28 0.69 -12.97
N ARG A 54 2.04 0.82 -13.43
CA ARG A 54 0.89 1.17 -12.59
C ARG A 54 0.66 0.13 -11.49
N ILE A 55 0.63 -1.14 -11.87
CA ILE A 55 0.45 -2.25 -10.93
C ILE A 55 1.53 -2.23 -9.86
N TYR A 56 2.79 -2.09 -10.27
CA TYR A 56 3.91 -2.03 -9.34
C TYR A 56 3.82 -0.84 -8.37
N ASP A 57 3.50 0.36 -8.87
CA ASP A 57 3.30 1.55 -8.02
C ASP A 57 2.16 1.34 -7.02
N ASN A 58 1.06 0.73 -7.44
CA ASN A 58 -0.09 0.46 -6.58
C ASN A 58 0.22 -0.61 -5.53
N ILE A 59 0.97 -1.66 -5.88
CA ILE A 59 1.47 -2.65 -4.91
C ILE A 59 2.32 -1.95 -3.84
N ARG A 60 3.23 -1.06 -4.24
CA ARG A 60 4.06 -0.31 -3.28
C ARG A 60 3.24 0.59 -2.36
N LYS A 61 2.20 1.23 -2.88
CA LYS A 61 1.26 2.06 -2.07
C LYS A 61 0.54 1.20 -1.04
N ALA A 62 -0.04 0.07 -1.46
CA ALA A 62 -0.75 -0.84 -0.57
C ALA A 62 0.18 -1.44 0.50
N ILE A 63 1.38 -1.89 0.12
CA ILE A 63 2.38 -2.40 1.07
C ILE A 63 2.82 -1.31 2.04
N GLY A 64 3.10 -0.10 1.55
CA GLY A 64 3.49 1.02 2.39
C GLY A 64 2.43 1.38 3.41
N PHE A 65 1.16 1.41 3.00
CA PHE A 65 0.01 1.65 3.85
C PHE A 65 -0.10 0.57 4.94
N LEU A 66 -0.19 -0.71 4.55
CA LEU A 66 -0.37 -1.83 5.48
C LEU A 66 0.80 -1.96 6.46
N LEU A 67 2.03 -1.77 6.01
CA LEU A 67 3.19 -1.87 6.90
C LEU A 67 3.29 -0.70 7.87
N ALA A 68 2.88 0.51 7.47
CA ALA A 68 2.86 1.66 8.38
C ALA A 68 1.78 1.49 9.46
N SER A 69 0.58 0.99 9.09
CA SER A 69 -0.50 0.66 9.99
C SER A 69 -0.07 -0.42 10.99
N ASN A 70 0.38 -1.57 10.51
CA ASN A 70 0.84 -2.66 11.38
C ASN A 70 2.02 -2.23 12.29
N MET A 71 2.93 -1.39 11.79
CA MET A 71 4.01 -0.82 12.61
C MET A 71 3.45 0.00 13.78
N SER A 72 2.42 0.81 13.52
CA SER A 72 1.79 1.62 14.57
C SER A 72 1.09 0.78 15.61
N GLU A 73 0.41 -0.29 15.22
CA GLU A 73 -0.22 -1.25 16.14
C GLU A 73 0.81 -1.94 17.03
N VAL A 74 1.86 -2.50 16.41
CA VAL A 74 2.93 -3.20 17.14
C VAL A 74 3.62 -2.27 18.13
N LEU A 75 4.00 -1.06 17.70
CA LEU A 75 4.64 -0.09 18.57
C LEU A 75 3.68 0.39 19.68
N GLY A 76 2.41 0.62 19.36
CA GLY A 76 1.39 1.02 20.32
C GLY A 76 1.19 -0.02 21.42
N VAL A 77 1.02 -1.28 21.04
CA VAL A 77 0.90 -2.41 21.99
C VAL A 77 2.18 -2.59 22.80
N PHE A 78 3.35 -2.51 22.17
CA PHE A 78 4.63 -2.65 22.85
C PHE A 78 4.83 -1.57 23.91
N PHE A 79 4.68 -0.28 23.55
CA PHE A 79 4.88 0.81 24.50
C PHE A 79 3.80 0.84 25.61
N SER A 80 2.55 0.53 25.29
CA SER A 80 1.50 0.46 26.32
C SER A 80 1.75 -0.65 27.32
N ALA A 81 2.20 -1.83 26.86
CA ALA A 81 2.58 -2.93 27.73
C ALA A 81 3.79 -2.58 28.61
N LEU A 82 4.79 -1.88 28.05
CA LEU A 82 5.95 -1.39 28.82
C LEU A 82 5.56 -0.39 29.90
N LEU A 83 4.57 0.48 29.62
CA LEU A 83 4.06 1.49 30.55
C LEU A 83 3.01 0.95 31.53
N GLY A 84 2.56 -0.30 31.36
CA GLY A 84 1.67 -1.00 32.29
C GLY A 84 0.19 -0.72 32.09
N PHE A 85 -0.24 -0.39 30.88
CA PHE A 85 -1.66 -0.23 30.53
C PHE A 85 -2.03 -0.96 29.24
N THR A 86 -3.33 -1.15 28.98
CA THR A 86 -3.84 -1.78 27.78
C THR A 86 -4.35 -0.72 26.81
N LEU A 87 -3.63 -0.52 25.68
CA LEU A 87 -4.00 0.48 24.66
C LEU A 87 -5.28 0.08 23.92
N LEU A 88 -5.32 -1.14 23.40
CA LEU A 88 -6.41 -1.69 22.59
C LEU A 88 -6.65 -3.16 22.97
N ASN A 89 -7.89 -3.60 22.90
CA ASN A 89 -8.23 -5.01 23.00
C ASN A 89 -7.96 -5.73 21.67
N PRO A 90 -7.73 -7.06 21.67
CA PRO A 90 -7.54 -7.85 20.45
C PRO A 90 -8.68 -7.70 19.42
N VAL A 91 -9.91 -7.48 19.89
CA VAL A 91 -11.08 -7.26 19.03
C VAL A 91 -10.96 -5.94 18.27
N HIS A 92 -10.42 -4.88 18.90
CA HIS A 92 -10.18 -3.60 18.24
C HIS A 92 -9.11 -3.74 17.13
N LEU A 93 -8.00 -4.43 17.41
CA LEU A 93 -6.96 -4.69 16.42
C LEU A 93 -7.48 -5.53 15.25
N LEU A 94 -8.32 -6.53 15.55
CA LEU A 94 -8.95 -7.33 14.50
C LEU A 94 -9.87 -6.49 13.62
N PHE A 95 -10.65 -5.58 14.20
CA PHE A 95 -11.52 -4.67 13.45
C PHE A 95 -10.69 -3.74 12.56
N ILE A 96 -9.63 -3.14 13.10
CA ILE A 96 -8.74 -2.25 12.37
C ILE A 96 -8.15 -3.00 11.15
N ASN A 97 -7.51 -4.13 11.37
CA ASN A 97 -6.87 -4.91 10.31
C ASN A 97 -7.85 -5.41 9.25
N LEU A 98 -9.09 -5.80 9.64
CA LEU A 98 -10.05 -6.35 8.70
C LEU A 98 -10.82 -5.27 7.94
N ILE A 99 -11.19 -4.18 8.62
CA ILE A 99 -12.09 -3.16 8.05
C ILE A 99 -11.29 -1.95 7.59
N THR A 100 -10.55 -1.29 8.49
CA THR A 100 -9.88 -0.03 8.17
C THR A 100 -8.61 -0.21 7.34
N ASP A 101 -8.00 -1.40 7.32
CA ASP A 101 -6.80 -1.67 6.53
C ASP A 101 -7.10 -2.38 5.20
N CYS A 102 -7.87 -3.49 5.22
CA CYS A 102 -8.06 -4.29 4.03
C CYS A 102 -8.78 -3.54 2.90
N PHE A 103 -9.87 -2.84 3.20
CA PHE A 103 -10.64 -2.16 2.16
C PHE A 103 -9.86 -1.00 1.51
N PRO A 104 -9.17 -0.13 2.27
CA PRO A 104 -8.33 0.90 1.65
C PRO A 104 -7.15 0.33 0.89
N ALA A 105 -6.50 -0.74 1.38
CA ALA A 105 -5.41 -1.39 0.66
C ALA A 105 -5.85 -1.92 -0.71
N LEU A 106 -7.03 -2.57 -0.78
CA LEU A 106 -7.62 -3.01 -2.04
C LEU A 106 -7.93 -1.82 -2.97
N ALA A 107 -8.46 -0.74 -2.42
CA ALA A 107 -8.78 0.47 -3.17
C ALA A 107 -7.51 1.18 -3.71
N LEU A 108 -6.40 1.16 -2.96
CA LEU A 108 -5.09 1.64 -3.41
C LEU A 108 -4.54 0.79 -4.55
N GLY A 109 -4.79 -0.51 -4.53
CA GLY A 109 -4.45 -1.43 -5.63
C GLY A 109 -5.15 -1.07 -6.96
N MET A 110 -6.28 -0.36 -6.91
CA MET A 110 -7.07 0.06 -8.07
C MET A 110 -6.81 1.52 -8.47
N GLU A 111 -5.81 2.21 -7.89
CA GLU A 111 -5.52 3.62 -8.19
C GLU A 111 -5.09 3.79 -9.65
N ARG A 112 -5.45 4.94 -10.22
CA ARG A 112 -5.11 5.30 -11.61
C ARG A 112 -3.61 5.58 -11.74
N PRO A 113 -3.03 5.35 -12.96
CA PRO A 113 -1.63 5.66 -13.19
C PRO A 113 -1.35 7.15 -13.02
N GLU A 114 -0.19 7.47 -12.49
CA GLU A 114 0.27 8.86 -12.45
C GLU A 114 0.60 9.36 -13.87
N PRO A 115 0.34 10.63 -14.22
CA PRO A 115 0.53 11.15 -15.58
C PRO A 115 1.95 11.06 -16.13
N ASP A 116 2.95 10.93 -15.26
CA ASP A 116 4.37 10.85 -15.58
C ASP A 116 4.91 9.42 -15.65
N ILE A 117 4.04 8.41 -15.51
CA ILE A 117 4.46 7.01 -15.37
C ILE A 117 5.37 6.50 -16.49
N MET A 118 5.10 6.94 -17.74
CA MET A 118 5.90 6.57 -18.91
C MET A 118 7.13 7.47 -19.14
N ARG A 119 7.22 8.60 -18.43
CA ARG A 119 8.38 9.51 -18.51
C ARG A 119 9.48 9.14 -17.54
N ARG A 120 9.20 8.24 -16.61
CA ARG A 120 10.16 7.78 -15.62
C ARG A 120 11.19 6.83 -16.25
N PRO A 121 12.45 6.89 -15.81
CA PRO A 121 13.46 5.92 -16.25
C PRO A 121 13.04 4.50 -15.85
N PRO A 122 13.54 3.46 -16.53
CA PRO A 122 13.37 2.08 -16.12
C PRO A 122 13.90 1.87 -14.70
N ARG A 123 13.22 1.03 -13.94
CA ARG A 123 13.67 0.63 -12.61
C ARG A 123 14.87 -0.33 -12.74
N SER A 124 15.85 -0.21 -11.84
CA SER A 124 16.93 -1.18 -11.76
C SER A 124 16.40 -2.54 -11.27
N ALA A 125 16.90 -3.63 -11.85
CA ALA A 125 16.58 -4.99 -11.40
C ALA A 125 17.04 -5.26 -9.96
N LYS A 126 17.97 -4.45 -9.43
CA LYS A 126 18.45 -4.53 -8.04
C LYS A 126 17.59 -3.78 -7.04
N ASP A 127 16.65 -2.96 -7.51
CA ASP A 127 15.77 -2.18 -6.62
C ASP A 127 14.70 -3.07 -6.00
N GLY A 128 14.75 -3.23 -4.68
CA GLY A 128 13.71 -3.88 -3.90
C GLY A 128 12.45 -3.02 -3.76
N ILE A 129 11.41 -3.58 -3.14
CA ILE A 129 10.14 -2.87 -2.86
C ILE A 129 10.38 -1.65 -1.98
N PHE A 130 11.30 -1.73 -1.02
CA PHE A 130 11.64 -0.65 -0.09
C PHE A 130 12.58 0.41 -0.65
N SER A 131 13.06 0.25 -1.89
CA SER A 131 13.92 1.25 -2.54
C SER A 131 13.20 2.61 -2.67
N GLY A 132 13.97 3.69 -2.75
CA GLY A 132 13.42 5.04 -2.91
C GLY A 132 12.78 5.63 -1.65
N GLY A 133 13.18 5.17 -0.46
CA GLY A 133 12.78 5.76 0.82
C GLY A 133 11.52 5.20 1.46
N LEU A 134 10.84 4.23 0.82
CA LEU A 134 9.58 3.67 1.36
C LEU A 134 9.75 3.12 2.79
N GLY A 135 10.88 2.49 3.12
CA GLY A 135 11.13 1.98 4.47
C GLY A 135 11.19 3.08 5.52
N PHE A 136 11.80 4.24 5.19
CA PHE A 136 11.82 5.40 6.07
C PHE A 136 10.42 6.00 6.25
N ASP A 137 9.66 6.09 5.15
CA ASP A 137 8.28 6.60 5.20
C ASP A 137 7.39 5.74 6.09
N ILE A 138 7.49 4.40 5.98
CA ILE A 138 6.76 3.44 6.83
C ILE A 138 7.11 3.65 8.30
N ALA A 139 8.40 3.74 8.64
CA ALA A 139 8.85 3.93 10.02
C ALA A 139 8.37 5.26 10.59
N TYR A 140 8.54 6.35 9.84
CA TYR A 140 8.10 7.68 10.26
C TYR A 140 6.59 7.74 10.50
N GLN A 141 5.81 7.22 9.56
CA GLN A 141 4.34 7.24 9.62
C GLN A 141 3.82 6.33 10.74
N GLY A 142 4.38 5.13 10.89
CA GLY A 142 4.02 4.22 11.97
C GLY A 142 4.29 4.82 13.36
N ILE A 143 5.45 5.46 13.55
CA ILE A 143 5.78 6.16 14.80
C ILE A 143 4.81 7.33 15.04
N LEU A 144 4.51 8.12 14.01
CA LEU A 144 3.60 9.27 14.14
C LEU A 144 2.20 8.82 14.58
N ILE A 145 1.64 7.80 13.93
CA ILE A 145 0.32 7.25 14.29
C ILE A 145 0.34 6.70 15.72
N THR A 146 1.40 5.96 16.10
CA THR A 146 1.58 5.47 17.48
C THR A 146 1.54 6.60 18.50
N VAL A 147 2.31 7.67 18.28
CA VAL A 147 2.37 8.81 19.21
C VAL A 147 1.01 9.47 19.34
N ILE A 148 0.33 9.75 18.23
CA ILE A 148 -1.00 10.37 18.23
C ILE A 148 -2.01 9.49 19.00
N THR A 149 -2.01 8.19 18.75
CA THR A 149 -2.90 7.22 19.40
C THR A 149 -2.63 7.13 20.91
N MET A 150 -1.36 7.07 21.31
CA MET A 150 -1.00 7.04 22.74
C MET A 150 -1.38 8.33 23.46
N VAL A 151 -1.15 9.48 22.84
CA VAL A 151 -1.59 10.78 23.41
C VAL A 151 -3.10 10.82 23.54
N SER A 152 -3.84 10.35 22.56
CA SER A 152 -5.30 10.27 22.60
C SER A 152 -5.79 9.35 23.75
N TYR A 153 -5.13 8.20 23.95
CA TYR A 153 -5.43 7.32 25.08
C TYR A 153 -5.23 8.02 26.43
N ILE A 154 -4.10 8.71 26.61
CA ILE A 154 -3.79 9.43 27.85
C ILE A 154 -4.82 10.53 28.11
N ILE A 155 -5.21 11.28 27.09
CA ILE A 155 -6.26 12.31 27.21
C ILE A 155 -7.58 11.68 27.66
N GLY A 156 -8.00 10.57 27.02
CA GLY A 156 -9.22 9.85 27.38
C GLY A 156 -9.19 9.33 28.82
N HIS A 157 -8.05 8.80 29.26
CA HIS A 157 -7.84 8.35 30.62
C HIS A 157 -7.92 9.51 31.62
N CYS A 158 -7.27 10.63 31.34
CA CYS A 158 -7.33 11.82 32.20
C CYS A 158 -8.74 12.41 32.29
N MET A 159 -9.53 12.37 31.22
CA MET A 159 -10.95 12.77 31.24
C MET A 159 -11.79 11.85 32.11
N GLU A 160 -11.51 10.56 32.14
CA GLU A 160 -12.19 9.57 33.00
C GLU A 160 -11.79 9.75 34.47
N ALA A 161 -10.50 9.94 34.75
CA ALA A 161 -9.97 10.10 36.10
C ALA A 161 -10.25 11.47 36.73
N GLY A 162 -10.54 12.49 35.91
CA GLY A 162 -10.72 13.87 36.35
C GLY A 162 -9.45 14.58 36.80
N CYS A 163 -8.28 13.96 36.62
CA CYS A 163 -6.97 14.49 36.97
C CYS A 163 -5.93 14.02 35.99
N PHE A 164 -4.79 14.74 35.92
CA PHE A 164 -3.65 14.30 35.08
C PHE A 164 -2.89 13.19 35.82
N GLU A 165 -3.16 11.95 35.45
CA GLU A 165 -2.52 10.76 36.01
C GLU A 165 -2.05 9.84 34.90
N MET A 166 -0.91 9.17 35.12
CA MET A 166 -0.41 8.17 34.17
C MET A 166 -1.31 6.94 34.20
N PRO A 167 -1.78 6.45 33.03
CA PRO A 167 -2.68 5.31 32.98
C PRO A 167 -2.04 4.04 33.54
N ARG A 168 -2.81 3.29 34.30
CA ARG A 168 -2.45 1.96 34.78
C ARG A 168 -3.61 0.99 34.57
N GLY A 169 -3.32 -0.17 33.96
CA GLY A 169 -4.35 -1.16 33.67
C GLY A 169 -5.23 -0.80 32.48
N VAL A 170 -6.54 -0.83 32.65
CA VAL A 170 -7.53 -0.64 31.57
C VAL A 170 -8.36 0.62 31.84
N SER A 171 -8.40 1.53 30.88
CA SER A 171 -9.29 2.72 30.88
C SER A 171 -10.24 2.61 29.68
N PRO A 172 -11.55 2.41 29.89
CA PRO A 172 -12.52 2.32 28.82
C PRO A 172 -12.59 3.57 27.93
N HIS A 173 -12.54 4.76 28.52
CA HIS A 173 -12.52 6.02 27.77
C HIS A 173 -11.22 6.18 26.97
N GLY A 174 -10.07 5.90 27.61
CA GLY A 174 -8.77 5.94 26.95
C GLY A 174 -8.71 4.98 25.75
N MET A 175 -9.21 3.76 25.93
CA MET A 175 -9.26 2.73 24.90
C MET A 175 -10.18 3.13 23.74
N THR A 176 -11.34 3.69 24.01
CA THR A 176 -12.27 4.17 23.00
C THR A 176 -11.66 5.30 22.18
N MET A 177 -11.04 6.28 22.85
CA MET A 177 -10.38 7.39 22.17
C MET A 177 -9.20 6.91 21.32
N ALA A 178 -8.38 5.98 21.83
CA ALA A 178 -7.28 5.39 21.07
C ALA A 178 -7.78 4.65 19.82
N PHE A 179 -8.82 3.83 19.96
CA PHE A 179 -9.41 3.09 18.85
C PHE A 179 -9.95 4.02 17.76
N LEU A 180 -10.74 5.04 18.13
CA LEU A 180 -11.27 6.01 17.17
C LEU A 180 -10.15 6.81 16.50
N THR A 181 -9.15 7.23 17.27
CA THR A 181 -8.03 8.02 16.76
C THR A 181 -7.20 7.19 15.78
N MET A 182 -6.85 5.94 16.12
CA MET A 182 -6.09 5.07 15.25
C MET A 182 -6.84 4.80 13.94
N SER A 183 -8.12 4.40 14.03
CA SER A 183 -8.96 4.18 12.86
C SER A 183 -9.05 5.41 11.96
N MET A 184 -9.23 6.60 12.52
CA MET A 184 -9.25 7.84 11.75
C MET A 184 -7.89 8.17 11.13
N CYS A 185 -6.79 7.97 11.86
CA CYS A 185 -5.44 8.15 11.32
C CYS A 185 -5.20 7.25 10.11
N GLU A 186 -5.61 6.00 10.15
CA GLU A 186 -5.47 5.04 9.04
C GLU A 186 -6.31 5.45 7.84
N ILE A 187 -7.55 5.87 8.07
CA ILE A 187 -8.40 6.43 7.02
C ILE A 187 -7.70 7.59 6.31
N PHE A 188 -7.23 8.59 7.04
CA PHE A 188 -6.52 9.73 6.45
C PHE A 188 -5.20 9.31 5.80
N HIS A 189 -4.49 8.37 6.42
CA HIS A 189 -3.24 7.84 5.89
C HIS A 189 -3.43 7.15 4.54
N SER A 190 -4.52 6.42 4.34
CA SER A 190 -4.83 5.80 3.05
C SER A 190 -4.99 6.82 1.92
N PHE A 191 -5.58 7.99 2.22
CA PHE A 191 -5.63 9.10 1.25
C PHE A 191 -4.23 9.66 0.94
N ASN A 192 -3.35 9.77 1.93
CA ASN A 192 -1.98 10.22 1.72
C ASN A 192 -1.17 9.24 0.86
N MET A 193 -1.45 7.95 0.98
CA MET A 193 -0.77 6.90 0.21
C MET A 193 -1.20 6.80 -1.26
N ARG A 194 -2.21 7.54 -1.70
CA ARG A 194 -2.62 7.59 -3.12
C ARG A 194 -1.50 8.06 -4.05
N SER A 195 -0.60 8.90 -3.58
CA SER A 195 0.61 9.27 -4.31
C SER A 195 1.78 9.46 -3.35
N GLN A 196 2.90 8.83 -3.67
CA GLN A 196 4.17 9.03 -2.96
C GLN A 196 4.92 10.30 -3.38
N ARG A 197 4.47 10.99 -4.44
CA ARG A 197 5.18 12.09 -5.08
C ARG A 197 4.42 13.41 -5.11
N ARG A 198 3.10 13.35 -4.99
CA ARG A 198 2.21 14.52 -5.09
C ARG A 198 1.37 14.66 -3.86
N SER A 199 1.10 15.89 -3.48
CA SER A 199 0.14 16.15 -2.40
C SER A 199 -1.25 15.69 -2.79
N VAL A 200 -2.01 15.19 -1.83
CA VAL A 200 -3.41 14.77 -1.99
C VAL A 200 -4.26 15.88 -2.61
N PHE A 201 -3.97 17.14 -2.26
CA PHE A 201 -4.68 18.31 -2.77
C PHE A 201 -4.42 18.62 -4.26
N THR A 202 -3.37 18.05 -4.84
CA THR A 202 -3.02 18.25 -6.27
C THR A 202 -3.48 17.08 -7.14
N LEU A 203 -4.00 16.02 -6.55
CA LEU A 203 -4.53 14.86 -7.28
C LEU A 203 -5.89 15.17 -7.89
N ARG A 204 -5.94 15.31 -9.21
CA ARG A 204 -7.19 15.62 -9.96
C ARG A 204 -8.14 14.42 -10.12
N GLY A 205 -7.73 13.21 -9.79
CA GLY A 205 -8.52 11.99 -9.94
C GLY A 205 -9.23 11.60 -8.64
N HIS A 206 -10.54 11.35 -8.70
CA HIS A 206 -11.26 10.75 -7.58
C HIS A 206 -11.19 9.22 -7.68
N ASN A 207 -10.63 8.57 -6.67
CA ASN A 207 -10.74 7.12 -6.51
C ASN A 207 -12.06 6.81 -5.81
N LYS A 208 -13.10 6.53 -6.61
CA LYS A 208 -14.44 6.23 -6.06
C LYS A 208 -14.46 5.00 -5.17
N VAL A 209 -13.57 4.03 -5.45
CA VAL A 209 -13.47 2.79 -4.66
C VAL A 209 -12.91 3.10 -3.26
N LEU A 210 -11.89 3.98 -3.18
CA LEU A 210 -11.35 4.42 -1.90
C LEU A 210 -12.41 5.20 -1.09
N TRP A 211 -13.16 6.10 -1.74
CA TRP A 211 -14.26 6.80 -1.06
C TRP A 211 -15.34 5.83 -0.55
N ALA A 212 -15.71 4.83 -1.35
CA ALA A 212 -16.67 3.81 -0.92
C ALA A 212 -16.12 2.97 0.24
N ALA A 213 -14.84 2.61 0.20
CA ALA A 213 -14.18 1.85 1.28
C ALA A 213 -14.09 2.62 2.60
N MET A 214 -14.19 3.96 2.55
CA MET A 214 -14.10 4.82 3.74
C MET A 214 -15.44 5.19 4.35
N LEU A 215 -16.51 5.18 3.55
CA LEU A 215 -17.85 5.59 3.97
C LEU A 215 -18.76 4.41 4.32
N GLY A 216 -18.36 3.19 3.98
CA GLY A 216 -19.06 1.94 4.29
C GLY A 216 -18.52 1.26 5.50
#